data_636c647cf4084eabe2fe2a4a173986c2
#
_entry.id   636c647cf4084eabe2fe2a4a173986c2
#
_cell.length_a   1.000
_cell.length_b   1.000
_cell.length_c   1.000
_cell.angle_alpha   90.00
_cell.angle_beta   90.00
_cell.angle_gamma   90.00
#
_symmetry.space_group_name_H-M   'P 1'
#
loop_
_entity.id
_entity.type
_entity.pdbx_description
1 polymer ?
#
loop_
_entity_poly.entity_id
_entity_poly.type
_entity_poly.pdbx_seq_one_letter_code
_entity_poly.pdbx_strand_id
1 'polypeptide(L)'
;MENSINEMASYPSEALLEILEAGKPVAFPTDTLPALAIKPQYAQRLWQLKQRPAHKPLILMAAEVDQLIAALMIPPPPGWQALVDKGWPGALTLVLPAAGPVQEALNPGGSSLGLRIPECPMALQLLRCTGPLATTSANYSGEPACTSPEQISRLFPELPLLAPLPWPSGSGKASTVVAWQAEKGSGVCSWNVVRQGSLQLNWLEK
;
A
#
# COMPACT_ATOMS: atom_id res chain seq x y z
N MET A 1 -14.99 -32.30 21.03
CA MET A 1 -14.90 -30.86 20.73
C MET A 1 -14.09 -30.74 19.44
N GLU A 2 -14.78 -30.77 18.33
CA GLU A 2 -14.14 -30.62 16.99
C GLU A 2 -13.61 -29.19 16.87
N ASN A 3 -12.29 -29.07 16.73
CA ASN A 3 -11.64 -27.84 16.29
C ASN A 3 -12.07 -27.59 14.84
N SER A 4 -13.13 -26.85 14.64
CA SER A 4 -13.41 -26.19 13.36
C SER A 4 -12.28 -25.18 13.13
N ILE A 5 -11.20 -25.62 12.51
CA ILE A 5 -10.25 -24.72 11.84
C ILE A 5 -11.10 -24.07 10.75
N ASN A 6 -11.52 -22.83 11.00
CA ASN A 6 -12.21 -22.01 10.01
C ASN A 6 -11.25 -21.93 8.81
N GLU A 7 -11.56 -22.66 7.74
CA GLU A 7 -10.70 -22.74 6.55
C GLU A 7 -10.57 -21.32 5.99
N MET A 8 -9.36 -20.75 6.06
CA MET A 8 -9.11 -19.36 5.64
C MET A 8 -9.45 -19.24 4.14
N ALA A 9 -10.40 -18.37 3.82
CA ALA A 9 -10.86 -18.16 2.45
C ALA A 9 -9.74 -17.51 1.63
N SER A 10 -8.97 -18.35 0.90
CA SER A 10 -7.89 -17.90 0.04
C SER A 10 -8.19 -18.17 -1.44
N TYR A 11 -7.80 -17.24 -2.29
CA TYR A 11 -8.19 -17.19 -3.70
C TYR A 11 -6.99 -16.86 -4.59
N PRO A 12 -6.91 -17.42 -5.82
CA PRO A 12 -5.92 -16.99 -6.80
C PRO A 12 -6.18 -15.56 -7.29
N SER A 13 -5.18 -14.95 -7.92
CA SER A 13 -5.23 -13.54 -8.36
C SER A 13 -6.45 -13.21 -9.24
N GLU A 14 -6.84 -14.13 -10.11
CA GLU A 14 -7.97 -13.96 -11.04
C GLU A 14 -9.32 -13.88 -10.30
N ALA A 15 -9.50 -14.72 -9.28
CA ALA A 15 -10.70 -14.68 -8.44
C ALA A 15 -10.73 -13.43 -7.55
N LEU A 16 -9.55 -12.98 -7.05
CA LEU A 16 -9.46 -11.70 -6.33
C LEU A 16 -9.74 -10.50 -7.22
N LEU A 17 -9.42 -10.55 -8.51
CA LEU A 17 -9.81 -9.50 -9.47
C LEU A 17 -11.32 -9.30 -9.49
N GLU A 18 -12.10 -10.38 -9.61
CA GLU A 18 -13.58 -10.30 -9.61
C GLU A 18 -14.12 -9.71 -8.30
N ILE A 19 -13.54 -10.11 -7.16
CA ILE A 19 -13.89 -9.59 -5.84
C ILE A 19 -13.61 -8.09 -5.74
N LEU A 20 -12.44 -7.65 -6.23
CA LEU A 20 -12.03 -6.25 -6.26
C LEU A 20 -12.89 -5.41 -7.20
N GLU A 21 -13.28 -5.94 -8.38
CA GLU A 21 -14.20 -5.27 -9.31
C GLU A 21 -15.61 -5.12 -8.72
N ALA A 22 -16.05 -6.06 -7.88
CA ALA A 22 -17.27 -5.93 -7.08
C ALA A 22 -17.13 -4.93 -5.91
N GLY A 23 -15.98 -4.28 -5.77
CA GLY A 23 -15.69 -3.29 -4.74
C GLY A 23 -15.53 -3.89 -3.35
N LYS A 24 -15.12 -5.14 -3.24
CA LYS A 24 -14.81 -5.77 -1.95
C LYS A 24 -13.31 -5.73 -1.69
N PRO A 25 -12.88 -5.47 -0.44
CA PRO A 25 -11.46 -5.48 -0.07
C PRO A 25 -10.91 -6.91 -0.04
N VAL A 26 -9.58 -7.01 -0.20
CA VAL A 26 -8.82 -8.25 -0.12
C VAL A 26 -7.55 -8.03 0.72
N ALA A 27 -6.84 -9.11 1.07
CA ALA A 27 -5.52 -9.01 1.69
C ALA A 27 -4.48 -9.83 0.94
N PHE A 28 -3.22 -9.33 0.94
CA PHE A 28 -2.08 -10.00 0.32
C PHE A 28 -0.77 -9.68 1.06
N PRO A 29 0.26 -10.56 0.93
CA PRO A 29 1.56 -10.33 1.55
C PRO A 29 2.34 -9.24 0.85
N THR A 30 3.27 -8.60 1.56
CA THR A 30 4.31 -7.76 0.99
C THR A 30 5.67 -8.08 1.64
N ASP A 31 6.74 -7.48 1.14
CA ASP A 31 8.09 -7.54 1.72
C ASP A 31 8.18 -6.86 3.11
N THR A 32 7.15 -6.15 3.53
CA THR A 32 7.08 -5.46 4.83
C THR A 32 6.01 -6.05 5.74
N LEU A 33 4.80 -5.56 5.64
CA LEU A 33 3.60 -6.00 6.37
C LEU A 33 2.53 -6.39 5.37
N PRO A 34 1.68 -7.38 5.65
CA PRO A 34 0.52 -7.66 4.83
C PRO A 34 -0.35 -6.43 4.60
N ALA A 35 -0.91 -6.31 3.41
CA ALA A 35 -1.74 -5.19 3.00
C ALA A 35 -3.21 -5.58 2.87
N LEU A 36 -4.10 -4.69 3.31
CA LEU A 36 -5.47 -4.61 2.84
C LEU A 36 -5.50 -3.80 1.56
N ALA A 37 -6.28 -4.21 0.58
CA ALA A 37 -6.35 -3.57 -0.72
C ALA A 37 -7.76 -3.53 -1.29
N ILE A 38 -7.99 -2.53 -2.14
CA ILE A 38 -9.22 -2.37 -2.91
C ILE A 38 -8.93 -1.56 -4.19
N LYS A 39 -9.82 -1.59 -5.18
CA LYS A 39 -9.74 -0.67 -6.32
C LYS A 39 -9.85 0.79 -5.85
N PRO A 40 -9.09 1.74 -6.42
CA PRO A 40 -9.06 3.14 -5.97
C PRO A 40 -10.43 3.79 -5.83
N GLN A 41 -11.36 3.54 -6.77
CA GLN A 41 -12.71 4.10 -6.74
C GLN A 41 -13.58 3.64 -5.56
N TYR A 42 -13.18 2.56 -4.88
CA TYR A 42 -13.85 2.05 -3.69
C TYR A 42 -13.06 2.29 -2.40
N ALA A 43 -12.03 3.14 -2.42
CA ALA A 43 -11.10 3.38 -1.31
C ALA A 43 -11.79 3.68 0.03
N GLN A 44 -12.95 4.36 0.01
CA GLN A 44 -13.75 4.66 1.20
C GLN A 44 -14.06 3.41 2.03
N ARG A 45 -14.23 2.25 1.42
CA ARG A 45 -14.51 1.00 2.13
C ARG A 45 -13.34 0.52 2.99
N LEU A 46 -12.07 0.86 2.64
CA LEU A 46 -10.92 0.56 3.50
C LEU A 46 -10.90 1.42 4.77
N TRP A 47 -11.27 2.71 4.67
CA TRP A 47 -11.42 3.54 5.88
C TRP A 47 -12.50 2.99 6.80
N GLN A 48 -13.65 2.59 6.24
CA GLN A 48 -14.75 1.98 7.00
C GLN A 48 -14.30 0.66 7.66
N LEU A 49 -13.71 -0.27 6.90
CA LEU A 49 -13.23 -1.56 7.38
C LEU A 49 -12.23 -1.41 8.53
N LYS A 50 -11.31 -0.44 8.43
CA LYS A 50 -10.25 -0.19 9.42
C LYS A 50 -10.71 0.72 10.57
N GLN A 51 -11.92 1.26 10.54
CA GLN A 51 -12.34 2.35 11.44
C GLN A 51 -11.30 3.49 11.41
N ARG A 52 -10.79 3.80 10.21
CA ARG A 52 -9.69 4.73 10.01
C ARG A 52 -10.20 6.14 9.76
N PRO A 53 -9.65 7.17 10.43
CA PRO A 53 -9.98 8.55 10.12
C PRO A 53 -9.65 8.88 8.64
N ALA A 54 -10.58 9.54 7.95
CA ALA A 54 -10.45 9.85 6.52
C ALA A 54 -9.23 10.75 6.19
N HIS A 55 -8.74 11.53 7.17
CA HIS A 55 -7.54 12.37 7.00
C HIS A 55 -6.22 11.59 6.97
N LYS A 56 -6.24 10.26 7.15
CA LYS A 56 -5.04 9.41 7.01
C LYS A 56 -5.02 8.81 5.61
N PRO A 57 -4.18 9.28 4.68
CA PRO A 57 -4.18 8.82 3.30
C PRO A 57 -3.94 7.32 3.15
N LEU A 58 -4.44 6.75 2.05
CA LEU A 58 -4.08 5.42 1.57
C LEU A 58 -2.90 5.52 0.60
N ILE A 59 -2.23 4.40 0.35
CA ILE A 59 -1.10 4.28 -0.57
C ILE A 59 -1.58 3.57 -1.84
N LEU A 60 -1.17 4.04 -3.01
CA LEU A 60 -1.34 3.32 -4.26
C LEU A 60 -0.17 2.35 -4.45
N MET A 61 -0.46 1.06 -4.56
CA MET A 61 0.52 0.05 -4.97
C MET A 61 0.24 -0.40 -6.40
N ALA A 62 1.31 -0.61 -7.17
CA ALA A 62 1.26 -1.18 -8.51
C ALA A 62 2.44 -2.14 -8.75
N ALA A 63 2.42 -2.85 -9.88
CA ALA A 63 3.53 -3.70 -10.28
C ALA A 63 4.59 -2.96 -11.11
N GLU A 64 4.22 -1.85 -11.76
CA GLU A 64 5.08 -1.13 -12.70
C GLU A 64 5.11 0.38 -12.37
N VAL A 65 6.28 0.99 -12.60
CA VAL A 65 6.51 2.43 -12.32
C VAL A 65 5.55 3.31 -13.11
N ASP A 66 5.36 3.02 -14.39
CA ASP A 66 4.55 3.84 -15.29
C ASP A 66 3.09 3.94 -14.82
N GLN A 67 2.55 2.85 -14.23
CA GLN A 67 1.21 2.86 -13.65
C GLN A 67 1.07 3.84 -12.49
N LEU A 68 2.10 3.94 -11.64
CA LEU A 68 2.13 4.85 -10.50
C LEU A 68 2.30 6.30 -10.94
N ILE A 69 3.20 6.55 -11.89
CA ILE A 69 3.47 7.90 -12.38
C ILE A 69 2.26 8.44 -13.16
N ALA A 70 1.60 7.61 -13.97
CA ALA A 70 0.36 8.01 -14.64
C ALA A 70 -0.76 8.43 -13.68
N ALA A 71 -0.82 7.83 -12.48
CA ALA A 71 -1.82 8.15 -11.47
C ALA A 71 -1.60 9.53 -10.82
N LEU A 72 -0.43 10.15 -10.95
CA LEU A 72 -0.15 11.48 -10.40
C LEU A 72 -0.89 12.59 -11.16
N MET A 73 -1.15 12.41 -12.45
CA MET A 73 -1.74 13.42 -13.37
C MET A 73 -0.94 14.72 -13.51
N ILE A 74 0.22 14.81 -12.86
CA ILE A 74 1.18 15.92 -12.94
C ILE A 74 2.60 15.34 -12.97
N PRO A 75 3.59 16.07 -13.54
CA PRO A 75 4.97 15.59 -13.57
C PRO A 75 5.53 15.38 -12.17
N PRO A 76 6.24 14.29 -11.92
CA PRO A 76 6.92 14.07 -10.64
C PRO A 76 8.07 15.07 -10.43
N PRO A 77 8.41 15.39 -9.17
CA PRO A 77 9.44 16.37 -8.84
C PRO A 77 10.86 15.89 -9.18
N PRO A 78 11.85 16.80 -9.31
CA PRO A 78 13.23 16.42 -9.60
C PRO A 78 13.80 15.39 -8.61
N GLY A 79 14.63 14.48 -9.10
CA GLY A 79 15.32 13.47 -8.29
C GLY A 79 14.50 12.24 -7.90
N TRP A 80 13.20 12.18 -8.23
CA TRP A 80 12.35 11.04 -7.92
C TRP A 80 12.88 9.72 -8.48
N GLN A 81 13.46 9.75 -9.69
CA GLN A 81 14.01 8.57 -10.37
C GLN A 81 15.08 7.89 -9.51
N ALA A 82 16.03 8.65 -8.97
CA ALA A 82 17.10 8.12 -8.14
C ALA A 82 16.61 7.44 -6.87
N LEU A 83 15.46 7.87 -6.35
CA LEU A 83 14.78 7.22 -5.21
C LEU A 83 14.13 5.90 -5.64
N VAL A 84 13.46 5.89 -6.78
CA VAL A 84 12.83 4.70 -7.37
C VAL A 84 13.87 3.64 -7.69
N ASP A 85 14.96 3.99 -8.38
CA ASP A 85 16.02 3.07 -8.78
C ASP A 85 16.66 2.34 -7.58
N LYS A 86 16.64 2.97 -6.40
CA LYS A 86 17.21 2.41 -5.17
C LYS A 86 16.19 1.74 -4.26
N GLY A 87 14.90 2.09 -4.39
CA GLY A 87 13.88 1.71 -3.42
C GLY A 87 12.74 0.87 -3.96
N TRP A 88 12.61 0.70 -5.28
CA TRP A 88 11.58 -0.11 -5.91
C TRP A 88 12.12 -1.16 -6.89
N PRO A 89 11.55 -2.37 -6.88
CA PRO A 89 10.61 -2.91 -5.88
C PRO A 89 11.23 -2.93 -4.49
N GLY A 90 10.42 -2.63 -3.43
CA GLY A 90 10.94 -2.69 -2.07
C GLY A 90 10.16 -1.89 -1.03
N ALA A 91 10.83 -1.70 0.10
CA ALA A 91 10.25 -1.11 1.30
C ALA A 91 10.26 0.43 1.31
N LEU A 92 10.19 1.08 0.15
CA LEU A 92 10.08 2.52 -0.01
C LEU A 92 8.66 2.93 -0.40
N THR A 93 8.10 3.90 0.31
CA THR A 93 6.90 4.63 -0.10
C THR A 93 7.29 6.07 -0.44
N LEU A 94 7.03 6.51 -1.66
CA LEU A 94 7.19 7.91 -2.07
C LEU A 94 5.87 8.65 -1.99
N VAL A 95 5.86 9.80 -1.33
CA VAL A 95 4.72 10.73 -1.31
C VAL A 95 5.04 11.87 -2.26
N LEU A 96 4.34 11.90 -3.38
CA LEU A 96 4.55 12.85 -4.48
C LEU A 96 3.35 13.77 -4.64
N PRO A 97 3.56 15.02 -5.11
CA PRO A 97 2.47 15.86 -5.56
C PRO A 97 1.62 15.12 -6.58
N ALA A 98 0.31 15.25 -6.48
CA ALA A 98 -0.64 14.58 -7.36
C ALA A 98 -1.94 15.37 -7.45
N ALA A 99 -2.69 15.12 -8.52
CA ALA A 99 -4.03 15.63 -8.75
C ALA A 99 -4.92 14.54 -9.37
N GLY A 100 -6.20 14.81 -9.52
CA GLY A 100 -7.13 13.95 -10.23
C GLY A 100 -7.80 12.88 -9.37
N PRO A 101 -8.56 11.97 -10.02
CA PRO A 101 -9.52 11.11 -9.32
C PRO A 101 -8.86 10.09 -8.37
N VAL A 102 -7.68 9.57 -8.71
CA VAL A 102 -6.99 8.62 -7.83
C VAL A 102 -6.47 9.32 -6.58
N GLN A 103 -5.89 10.53 -6.72
CA GLN A 103 -5.44 11.32 -5.59
C GLN A 103 -6.61 11.66 -4.67
N GLU A 104 -7.73 12.16 -5.22
CA GLU A 104 -8.91 12.50 -4.43
C GLU A 104 -9.51 11.27 -3.74
N ALA A 105 -9.51 10.10 -4.39
CA ALA A 105 -10.00 8.86 -3.79
C ALA A 105 -9.11 8.36 -2.63
N LEU A 106 -7.79 8.55 -2.67
CA LEU A 106 -6.85 8.02 -1.68
C LEU A 106 -6.41 9.03 -0.62
N ASN A 107 -6.51 10.31 -0.92
CA ASN A 107 -6.14 11.43 -0.05
C ASN A 107 -7.11 12.61 -0.25
N PRO A 108 -8.38 12.47 0.17
CA PRO A 108 -9.42 13.47 -0.05
C PRO A 108 -9.02 14.85 0.51
N GLY A 109 -9.15 15.88 -0.33
CA GLY A 109 -8.78 17.26 0.02
C GLY A 109 -7.28 17.51 0.15
N GLY A 110 -6.44 16.51 -0.13
CA GLY A 110 -4.98 16.65 -0.18
C GLY A 110 -4.50 17.00 -1.58
N SER A 111 -3.17 17.07 -1.74
CA SER A 111 -2.49 17.38 -3.02
C SER A 111 -1.32 16.44 -3.30
N SER A 112 -1.35 15.25 -2.70
CA SER A 112 -0.27 14.27 -2.83
C SER A 112 -0.81 12.84 -2.82
N LEU A 113 0.00 11.92 -3.33
CA LEU A 113 -0.30 10.49 -3.36
C LEU A 113 0.92 9.70 -2.91
N GLY A 114 0.70 8.77 -1.98
CA GLY A 114 1.71 7.79 -1.56
C GLY A 114 1.76 6.64 -2.56
N LEU A 115 2.95 6.32 -3.07
CA LEU A 115 3.19 5.33 -4.13
C LEU A 115 4.17 4.26 -3.67
N ARG A 116 3.96 3.01 -4.06
CA ARG A 116 4.89 1.92 -3.75
C ARG A 116 4.80 0.77 -4.76
N ILE A 117 5.96 0.16 -5.07
CA ILE A 117 6.07 -1.15 -5.70
C ILE A 117 6.67 -2.11 -4.66
N PRO A 118 5.94 -3.14 -4.19
CA PRO A 118 6.46 -4.05 -3.16
C PRO A 118 7.43 -5.09 -3.76
N GLU A 119 8.47 -5.47 -3.02
CA GLU A 119 9.37 -6.57 -3.38
C GLU A 119 8.81 -7.93 -2.90
N CYS A 120 7.66 -8.30 -3.45
CA CYS A 120 6.99 -9.56 -3.13
C CYS A 120 6.41 -10.15 -4.41
N PRO A 121 6.92 -11.30 -4.90
CA PRO A 121 6.45 -11.90 -6.16
C PRO A 121 4.94 -12.15 -6.20
N MET A 122 4.34 -12.61 -5.09
CA MET A 122 2.89 -12.81 -5.00
C MET A 122 2.11 -11.49 -5.15
N ALA A 123 2.58 -10.43 -4.48
CA ALA A 123 1.98 -9.10 -4.60
C ALA A 123 2.10 -8.57 -6.02
N LEU A 124 3.27 -8.70 -6.64
CA LEU A 124 3.50 -8.25 -8.03
C LEU A 124 2.63 -9.00 -9.03
N GLN A 125 2.45 -10.31 -8.86
CA GLN A 125 1.54 -11.10 -9.70
C GLN A 125 0.10 -10.61 -9.57
N LEU A 126 -0.39 -10.41 -8.33
CA LEU A 126 -1.72 -9.85 -8.11
C LEU A 126 -1.87 -8.47 -8.77
N LEU A 127 -0.92 -7.57 -8.53
CA LEU A 127 -0.94 -6.20 -9.05
C LEU A 127 -0.84 -6.13 -10.59
N ARG A 128 -0.17 -7.08 -11.25
CA ARG A 128 -0.21 -7.23 -12.71
C ARG A 128 -1.58 -7.67 -13.22
N CYS A 129 -2.23 -8.57 -12.49
CA CYS A 129 -3.56 -9.06 -12.82
C CYS A 129 -4.64 -7.99 -12.61
N THR A 130 -4.56 -7.26 -11.49
CA THR A 130 -5.61 -6.32 -11.06
C THR A 130 -5.40 -4.88 -11.52
N GLY A 131 -4.17 -4.50 -11.89
CA GLY A 131 -3.76 -3.10 -11.96
C GLY A 131 -3.54 -2.49 -10.56
N PRO A 132 -3.32 -1.16 -10.50
CA PRO A 132 -3.04 -0.46 -9.24
C PRO A 132 -4.17 -0.59 -8.21
N LEU A 133 -3.79 -0.75 -6.93
CA LEU A 133 -4.71 -0.89 -5.80
C LEU A 133 -4.44 0.15 -4.72
N ALA A 134 -5.52 0.69 -4.15
CA ALA A 134 -5.47 1.44 -2.90
C ALA A 134 -5.16 0.48 -1.74
N THR A 135 -4.15 0.78 -0.95
CA THR A 135 -3.63 -0.14 0.07
C THR A 135 -3.36 0.53 1.41
N THR A 136 -3.39 -0.30 2.45
CA THR A 136 -2.98 0.06 3.81
C THR A 136 -2.57 -1.21 4.57
N SER A 137 -1.88 -1.08 5.72
CA SER A 137 -1.55 -2.23 6.58
C SER A 137 -2.80 -2.95 7.11
N ALA A 138 -2.69 -4.27 7.33
CA ALA A 138 -3.79 -5.09 7.85
C ALA A 138 -3.90 -4.97 9.38
N ASN A 139 -4.69 -4.00 9.85
CA ASN A 139 -5.01 -3.76 11.26
C ASN A 139 -6.19 -2.77 11.39
N TYR A 140 -6.83 -2.71 12.54
CA TYR A 140 -7.64 -1.54 12.88
C TYR A 140 -6.76 -0.32 13.12
N SER A 141 -7.32 0.89 12.94
CA SER A 141 -6.53 2.12 13.04
C SER A 141 -6.01 2.34 14.46
N GLY A 142 -4.69 2.44 14.59
CA GLY A 142 -4.02 2.61 15.89
C GLY A 142 -3.52 1.31 16.52
N GLU A 143 -4.03 0.16 16.09
CA GLU A 143 -3.62 -1.14 16.58
C GLU A 143 -2.36 -1.67 15.86
N PRO A 144 -1.64 -2.63 16.45
CA PRO A 144 -0.52 -3.31 15.78
C PRO A 144 -0.96 -3.96 14.47
N ALA A 145 -0.11 -3.90 13.45
CA ALA A 145 -0.39 -4.53 12.17
C ALA A 145 -0.25 -6.06 12.27
N CYS A 146 -1.18 -6.78 11.62
CA CYS A 146 -1.04 -8.21 11.43
C CYS A 146 0.21 -8.53 10.62
N THR A 147 0.87 -9.64 10.94
CA THR A 147 2.07 -10.13 10.26
C THR A 147 1.86 -11.47 9.57
N SER A 148 0.70 -12.09 9.76
CA SER A 148 0.36 -13.39 9.15
C SER A 148 -1.10 -13.44 8.66
N PRO A 149 -1.42 -14.34 7.71
CA PRO A 149 -2.79 -14.54 7.23
C PRO A 149 -3.74 -14.99 8.35
N GLU A 150 -3.27 -15.80 9.33
CA GLU A 150 -4.08 -16.26 10.46
C GLU A 150 -4.52 -15.09 11.35
N GLN A 151 -3.62 -14.11 11.59
CA GLN A 151 -3.97 -12.91 12.34
C GLN A 151 -5.02 -12.07 11.58
N ILE A 152 -4.88 -11.97 10.26
CA ILE A 152 -5.85 -11.25 9.43
C ILE A 152 -7.21 -11.94 9.46
N SER A 153 -7.27 -13.26 9.29
CA SER A 153 -8.54 -14.00 9.31
C SER A 153 -9.24 -13.93 10.67
N ARG A 154 -8.49 -13.83 11.77
CA ARG A 154 -9.10 -13.62 13.10
C ARG A 154 -9.67 -12.20 13.24
N LEU A 155 -8.96 -11.19 12.71
CA LEU A 155 -9.36 -9.79 12.83
C LEU A 155 -10.45 -9.39 11.82
N PHE A 156 -10.41 -9.98 10.63
CA PHE A 156 -11.32 -9.75 9.51
C PHE A 156 -11.78 -11.10 8.91
N PRO A 157 -12.71 -11.82 9.55
CA PRO A 157 -13.04 -13.23 9.21
C PRO A 157 -13.57 -13.41 7.77
N GLU A 158 -14.21 -12.39 7.20
CA GLU A 158 -14.80 -12.46 5.86
C GLU A 158 -13.87 -11.90 4.76
N LEU A 159 -12.64 -11.49 5.12
CA LEU A 159 -11.74 -10.87 4.17
C LEU A 159 -11.04 -11.92 3.30
N PRO A 160 -11.20 -11.89 1.97
CA PRO A 160 -10.52 -12.79 1.07
C PRO A 160 -9.00 -12.58 1.09
N LEU A 161 -8.24 -13.67 1.15
CA LEU A 161 -6.79 -13.67 1.16
C LEU A 161 -6.23 -14.14 -0.18
N LEU A 162 -5.07 -13.63 -0.59
CA LEU A 162 -4.35 -14.12 -1.77
C LEU A 162 -3.78 -15.52 -1.50
N ALA A 163 -4.09 -16.50 -2.36
CA ALA A 163 -3.47 -17.82 -2.39
C ALA A 163 -2.10 -17.79 -3.11
N PRO A 164 -1.20 -18.79 -2.86
CA PRO A 164 -1.32 -19.84 -1.85
C PRO A 164 -0.97 -19.38 -0.44
N LEU A 165 -1.41 -20.14 0.54
CA LEU A 165 -0.98 -20.01 1.93
C LEU A 165 0.01 -21.15 2.27
N PRO A 166 0.94 -20.95 3.24
CA PRO A 166 1.20 -19.73 3.99
C PRO A 166 1.92 -18.67 3.15
N TRP A 167 1.79 -17.39 3.53
CA TRP A 167 2.52 -16.32 2.88
C TRP A 167 4.01 -16.29 3.27
N PRO A 168 4.89 -15.79 2.38
CA PRO A 168 6.26 -15.48 2.77
C PRO A 168 6.27 -14.40 3.84
N SER A 169 7.17 -14.52 4.80
CA SER A 169 7.35 -13.54 5.86
C SER A 169 7.96 -12.26 5.30
N GLY A 170 7.31 -11.11 5.51
CA GLY A 170 7.92 -9.81 5.31
C GLY A 170 8.81 -9.40 6.48
N SER A 171 9.39 -8.20 6.42
CA SER A 171 10.28 -7.67 7.48
C SER A 171 9.57 -7.43 8.83
N GLY A 172 8.25 -7.47 8.86
CA GLY A 172 7.44 -7.13 10.04
C GLY A 172 7.47 -5.63 10.41
N LYS A 173 8.18 -4.81 9.64
CA LYS A 173 8.27 -3.36 9.83
C LYS A 173 7.58 -2.64 8.66
N ALA A 174 7.00 -1.47 8.93
CA ALA A 174 6.42 -0.65 7.86
C ALA A 174 7.49 -0.17 6.86
N SER A 175 7.06 0.21 5.65
CA SER A 175 7.94 0.85 4.67
C SER A 175 8.48 2.20 5.17
N THR A 176 9.66 2.59 4.73
CA THR A 176 10.16 3.95 4.89
C THR A 176 9.37 4.88 3.98
N VAL A 177 8.97 6.03 4.50
CA VAL A 177 8.18 7.02 3.76
C VAL A 177 9.04 8.24 3.51
N VAL A 178 9.21 8.59 2.24
CA VAL A 178 9.89 9.81 1.79
C VAL A 178 8.89 10.68 1.06
N ALA A 179 8.84 11.96 1.38
CA ALA A 179 7.92 12.90 0.77
C ALA A 179 8.68 14.07 0.11
N TRP A 180 8.18 14.50 -1.03
CA TRP A 180 8.54 15.79 -1.60
C TRP A 180 7.64 16.87 -1.00
N GLN A 181 8.21 17.74 -0.19
CA GLN A 181 7.45 18.77 0.52
C GLN A 181 8.28 20.02 0.74
N ALA A 182 7.59 21.14 0.90
CA ALA A 182 8.22 22.41 1.24
C ALA A 182 8.90 22.33 2.62
N GLU A 183 10.12 22.83 2.71
CA GLU A 183 10.80 23.02 3.99
C GLU A 183 10.11 24.11 4.79
N LYS A 184 9.97 23.87 6.10
CA LYS A 184 9.34 24.85 6.99
C LYS A 184 10.10 26.16 6.97
N GLY A 185 9.45 27.23 6.49
CA GLY A 185 9.97 28.61 6.53
C GLY A 185 10.80 29.05 5.33
N SER A 186 11.23 28.16 4.43
CA SER A 186 12.01 28.51 3.24
C SER A 186 11.20 28.59 1.94
N GLY A 187 10.08 27.88 1.88
CA GLY A 187 9.33 27.68 0.63
C GLY A 187 10.04 26.81 -0.41
N VAL A 188 11.25 26.35 -0.13
CA VAL A 188 12.00 25.42 -0.97
C VAL A 188 11.46 24.00 -0.74
N CYS A 189 11.21 23.27 -1.84
CA CYS A 189 10.81 21.87 -1.74
C CYS A 189 12.05 20.95 -1.73
N SER A 190 12.01 19.95 -0.87
CA SER A 190 13.07 18.94 -0.77
C SER A 190 12.51 17.55 -0.45
N TRP A 191 13.35 16.52 -0.54
CA TRP A 191 13.04 15.16 -0.15
C TRP A 191 13.24 14.99 1.36
N ASN A 192 12.18 14.61 2.06
CA ASN A 192 12.19 14.47 3.51
C ASN A 192 11.74 13.07 3.92
N VAL A 193 12.47 12.44 4.85
CA VAL A 193 12.04 11.20 5.49
C VAL A 193 10.93 11.52 6.50
N VAL A 194 9.69 11.19 6.13
CA VAL A 194 8.51 11.42 6.97
C VAL A 194 8.35 10.32 8.02
N ARG A 195 8.76 9.10 7.67
CA ARG A 195 8.74 7.95 8.56
C ARG A 195 9.90 7.02 8.23
N GLN A 196 10.76 6.75 9.20
CA GLN A 196 11.75 5.70 9.08
C GLN A 196 11.06 4.33 9.26
N GLY A 197 11.24 3.45 8.28
CA GLY A 197 10.73 2.09 8.28
C GLY A 197 11.85 1.07 8.11
N SER A 198 11.60 -0.02 7.37
CA SER A 198 12.57 -1.10 7.17
C SER A 198 13.73 -0.72 6.23
N LEU A 199 13.52 0.18 5.27
CA LEU A 199 14.58 0.64 4.36
C LEU A 199 15.42 1.74 5.03
N GLN A 200 16.74 1.54 5.11
CA GLN A 200 17.69 2.58 5.56
C GLN A 200 18.09 3.48 4.39
N LEU A 201 18.04 4.80 4.60
CA LEU A 201 18.29 5.80 3.56
C LEU A 201 19.57 6.61 3.80
N ASN A 202 20.64 5.95 4.24
CA ASN A 202 21.92 6.58 4.56
C ASN A 202 22.54 7.42 3.41
N TRP A 203 21.97 7.33 2.23
CA TRP A 203 22.37 8.03 1.02
C TRP A 203 21.54 9.30 0.72
N LEU A 204 20.44 9.54 1.46
CA LEU A 204 19.59 10.72 1.29
C LEU A 204 20.09 11.91 2.11
N GLU A 205 20.93 11.65 3.10
CA GLU A 205 21.48 12.65 4.04
C GLU A 205 22.77 13.33 3.57
N LYS A 206 23.12 13.20 2.27
CA LYS A 206 24.36 13.79 1.71
C LYS A 206 24.08 14.87 0.70
#